data_78a2e6a9e64da9c62ef3076dbb4c3f6a
#
_entry.id   78a2e6a9e64da9c62ef3076dbb4c3f6a
#
_cell.length_a   1.000
_cell.length_b   1.000
_cell.length_c   1.000
_cell.angle_alpha   90.00
_cell.angle_beta   90.00
_cell.angle_gamma   90.00
#
_symmetry.space_group_name_H-M   'P 1'
#
loop_
_entity.id
_entity.type
_entity.pdbx_description
1 polymer ?
#
loop_
_entity_poly.entity_id
_entity_poly.type
_entity_poly.pdbx_seq_one_letter_code
_entity_poly.pdbx_strand_id
1 'polypeptide(L)'
;MAAAAKNITKVCLELGGKAPAIVMDDADLELAVKAVVDSRVINSGQVCNCVERVYVQKGLYDRFVNRLGEALKAVQFGDPAARDDIAMGPLINAAALERVEQKVAKAVAQGARIALGGKAVEGKGYFYPPTLLLDVRQEMDIVHEETFGPVLPVVAFDTLEEALAMANDSDYGLTSSIYTRDLNVAMKAIKGLKFGDTYI
;
A
#
# COMPACT_ATOMS: atom_id res chain seq x y z
N MET A 1 19.49 -11.59 -15.28
CA MET A 1 20.56 -10.65 -15.73
C MET A 1 21.84 -11.40 -16.09
N ALA A 2 22.56 -12.05 -15.18
CA ALA A 2 23.86 -12.67 -15.45
C ALA A 2 23.84 -13.69 -16.63
N ALA A 3 22.82 -14.53 -16.72
CA ALA A 3 22.69 -15.47 -17.83
C ALA A 3 22.45 -14.79 -19.19
N ALA A 4 21.70 -13.68 -19.20
CA ALA A 4 21.40 -12.91 -20.41
C ALA A 4 22.60 -12.08 -20.90
N ALA A 5 23.48 -11.70 -19.99
CA ALA A 5 24.66 -10.89 -20.33
C ALA A 5 25.61 -11.57 -21.34
N LYS A 6 25.72 -12.90 -21.31
CA LYS A 6 26.58 -13.67 -22.22
C LYS A 6 26.24 -13.47 -23.69
N ASN A 7 24.97 -13.28 -24.03
CA ASN A 7 24.47 -13.17 -25.39
C ASN A 7 23.79 -11.84 -25.67
N ILE A 8 23.91 -10.87 -24.74
CA ILE A 8 23.24 -9.55 -24.83
C ILE A 8 21.72 -9.74 -25.04
N THR A 9 21.14 -10.76 -24.41
CA THR A 9 19.73 -11.07 -24.56
C THR A 9 18.89 -10.03 -23.80
N LYS A 10 17.88 -9.46 -24.48
CA LYS A 10 16.87 -8.59 -23.84
C LYS A 10 16.13 -9.37 -22.76
N VAL A 11 15.99 -8.79 -21.58
CA VAL A 11 15.22 -9.37 -20.48
C VAL A 11 14.02 -8.50 -20.15
N CYS A 12 12.90 -9.16 -19.87
CA CYS A 12 11.75 -8.57 -19.19
C CYS A 12 11.70 -9.15 -17.78
N LEU A 13 11.63 -8.28 -16.76
CA LEU A 13 11.65 -8.69 -15.37
C LEU A 13 10.31 -8.35 -14.73
N GLU A 14 9.63 -9.36 -14.22
CA GLU A 14 8.46 -9.23 -13.38
C GLU A 14 8.90 -9.35 -11.92
N LEU A 15 8.85 -8.23 -11.20
CA LEU A 15 9.40 -8.11 -9.84
C LEU A 15 8.31 -7.53 -8.92
N GLY A 16 8.56 -7.58 -7.62
CA GLY A 16 7.67 -7.02 -6.61
C GLY A 16 7.72 -5.49 -6.53
N GLY A 17 6.88 -4.95 -5.68
CA GLY A 17 6.77 -3.52 -5.42
C GLY A 17 6.46 -3.22 -3.95
N LYS A 18 6.78 -1.99 -3.54
CA LYS A 18 6.41 -1.43 -2.23
C LYS A 18 6.00 0.04 -2.40
N ALA A 19 5.05 0.26 -3.31
CA ALA A 19 4.66 1.59 -3.75
C ALA A 19 4.21 2.50 -2.61
N PRO A 20 4.87 3.66 -2.40
CA PRO A 20 4.42 4.67 -1.45
C PRO A 20 3.33 5.56 -2.07
N ALA A 21 2.34 5.91 -1.25
CA ALA A 21 1.42 7.01 -1.49
C ALA A 21 1.71 8.12 -0.47
N ILE A 22 2.10 9.30 -0.94
CA ILE A 22 2.39 10.47 -0.10
C ILE A 22 1.18 11.40 -0.17
N VAL A 23 0.59 11.74 0.97
CA VAL A 23 -0.59 12.62 1.08
C VAL A 23 -0.19 13.87 1.84
N MET A 24 -0.17 15.03 1.15
CA MET A 24 0.14 16.33 1.72
C MET A 24 -1.09 16.95 2.40
N ASP A 25 -0.88 17.90 3.29
CA ASP A 25 -1.95 18.60 4.02
C ASP A 25 -2.95 19.31 3.11
N ASP A 26 -2.51 19.75 1.94
CA ASP A 26 -3.31 20.45 0.93
C ASP A 26 -4.02 19.53 -0.06
N ALA A 27 -3.85 18.20 0.08
CA ALA A 27 -4.44 17.21 -0.82
C ALA A 27 -5.98 17.26 -0.82
N ASP A 28 -6.58 16.86 -1.92
CA ASP A 28 -7.99 16.53 -1.95
C ASP A 28 -8.21 15.22 -1.18
N LEU A 29 -8.79 15.35 0.02
CA LEU A 29 -8.96 14.23 0.95
C LEU A 29 -9.76 13.08 0.33
N GLU A 30 -10.89 13.38 -0.29
CA GLU A 30 -11.79 12.33 -0.82
C GLU A 30 -11.16 11.66 -2.04
N LEU A 31 -10.50 12.41 -2.90
CA LEU A 31 -9.76 11.86 -4.04
C LEU A 31 -8.62 10.96 -3.58
N ALA A 32 -7.81 11.42 -2.62
CA ALA A 32 -6.67 10.66 -2.11
C ALA A 32 -7.12 9.35 -1.43
N VAL A 33 -8.15 9.42 -0.57
CA VAL A 33 -8.73 8.24 0.09
C VAL A 33 -9.25 7.25 -0.95
N LYS A 34 -10.05 7.73 -1.93
CA LYS A 34 -10.60 6.86 -2.98
C LYS A 34 -9.49 6.18 -3.76
N ALA A 35 -8.50 6.91 -4.22
CA ALA A 35 -7.40 6.38 -5.03
C ALA A 35 -6.55 5.37 -4.26
N VAL A 36 -6.27 5.63 -2.97
CA VAL A 36 -5.53 4.68 -2.11
C VAL A 36 -6.33 3.39 -1.90
N VAL A 37 -7.63 3.49 -1.62
CA VAL A 37 -8.49 2.30 -1.47
C VAL A 37 -8.58 1.51 -2.76
N ASP A 38 -8.92 2.15 -3.88
CA ASP A 38 -9.05 1.48 -5.19
C ASP A 38 -7.74 0.76 -5.54
N SER A 39 -6.60 1.42 -5.33
CA SER A 39 -5.29 0.84 -5.57
C SER A 39 -5.00 -0.36 -4.65
N ARG A 40 -5.43 -0.33 -3.38
CA ARG A 40 -5.12 -1.43 -2.45
C ARG A 40 -6.02 -2.63 -2.60
N VAL A 41 -7.28 -2.43 -2.97
CA VAL A 41 -8.26 -3.54 -3.04
C VAL A 41 -8.25 -4.27 -4.38
N ILE A 42 -7.69 -3.67 -5.44
CA ILE A 42 -7.58 -4.32 -6.75
C ILE A 42 -6.90 -5.68 -6.61
N ASN A 43 -7.55 -6.72 -7.17
CA ASN A 43 -7.07 -8.10 -7.07
C ASN A 43 -6.65 -8.53 -5.64
N SER A 44 -7.36 -8.02 -4.62
CA SER A 44 -7.09 -8.27 -3.19
C SER A 44 -5.68 -7.83 -2.76
N GLY A 45 -5.15 -6.78 -3.38
CA GLY A 45 -3.81 -6.27 -3.12
C GLY A 45 -2.68 -7.10 -3.71
N GLN A 46 -2.99 -8.05 -4.58
CA GLN A 46 -2.01 -8.92 -5.24
C GLN A 46 -1.58 -8.34 -6.58
N VAL A 47 -1.06 -7.11 -6.56
CA VAL A 47 -0.59 -6.36 -7.74
C VAL A 47 0.70 -5.62 -7.40
N CYS A 48 1.73 -5.75 -8.23
CA CYS A 48 3.08 -5.22 -7.97
C CYS A 48 3.16 -3.70 -7.88
N ASN A 49 2.25 -2.97 -8.55
CA ASN A 49 2.25 -1.50 -8.58
C ASN A 49 1.18 -0.86 -7.68
N CYS A 50 0.40 -1.63 -6.91
CA CYS A 50 -0.58 -1.06 -6.01
C CYS A 50 0.07 -0.42 -4.77
N VAL A 51 -0.62 0.53 -4.16
CA VAL A 51 -0.16 1.21 -2.93
C VAL A 51 0.06 0.18 -1.82
N GLU A 52 1.28 0.11 -1.30
CA GLU A 52 1.72 -0.81 -0.25
C GLU A 52 2.01 -0.12 1.09
N ARG A 53 2.21 1.20 1.08
CA ARG A 53 2.45 2.02 2.26
C ARG A 53 1.97 3.44 2.01
N VAL A 54 1.36 4.03 3.04
CA VAL A 54 0.78 5.37 2.96
C VAL A 54 1.51 6.29 3.93
N TYR A 55 2.00 7.40 3.42
CA TYR A 55 2.61 8.47 4.18
C TYR A 55 1.67 9.66 4.20
N VAL A 56 1.30 10.16 5.37
CA VAL A 56 0.33 11.26 5.51
C VAL A 56 0.95 12.40 6.31
N GLN A 57 0.89 13.61 5.79
CA GLN A 57 1.36 14.79 6.52
C GLN A 57 0.51 15.01 7.78
N LYS A 58 1.17 15.37 8.88
CA LYS A 58 0.55 15.40 10.23
C LYS A 58 -0.70 16.26 10.33
N GLY A 59 -0.78 17.37 9.60
CA GLY A 59 -1.95 18.23 9.64
C GLY A 59 -3.23 17.59 9.07
N LEU A 60 -3.09 16.62 8.15
CA LEU A 60 -4.22 15.89 7.57
C LEU A 60 -4.42 14.50 8.20
N TYR A 61 -3.47 14.00 8.98
CA TYR A 61 -3.38 12.59 9.39
C TYR A 61 -4.68 12.05 10.00
N ASP A 62 -5.19 12.66 11.05
CA ASP A 62 -6.38 12.17 11.76
C ASP A 62 -7.62 12.12 10.85
N ARG A 63 -7.81 13.14 10.03
CA ARG A 63 -8.92 13.19 9.07
C ARG A 63 -8.77 12.13 8.00
N PHE A 64 -7.56 11.95 7.49
CA PHE A 64 -7.27 10.97 6.45
C PHE A 64 -7.47 9.53 6.96
N VAL A 65 -6.92 9.15 8.11
CA VAL A 65 -7.05 7.78 8.64
C VAL A 65 -8.49 7.43 9.01
N ASN A 66 -9.27 8.40 9.51
CA ASN A 66 -10.69 8.20 9.78
C ASN A 66 -11.46 7.92 8.49
N ARG A 67 -11.29 8.77 7.46
CA ARG A 67 -11.96 8.58 6.16
C ARG A 67 -11.49 7.31 5.45
N LEU A 68 -10.20 6.99 5.50
CA LEU A 68 -9.64 5.77 4.95
C LEU A 68 -10.24 4.53 5.63
N GLY A 69 -10.37 4.53 6.95
CA GLY A 69 -11.01 3.46 7.72
C GLY A 69 -12.47 3.24 7.34
N GLU A 70 -13.26 4.32 7.17
CA GLU A 70 -14.64 4.24 6.70
C GLU A 70 -14.72 3.67 5.27
N ALA A 71 -13.88 4.15 4.36
CA ALA A 71 -13.85 3.71 2.98
C ALA A 71 -13.44 2.22 2.86
N LEU A 72 -12.42 1.79 3.58
CA LEU A 72 -12.00 0.38 3.61
C LEU A 72 -13.08 -0.52 4.22
N LYS A 73 -13.79 -0.06 5.26
CA LYS A 73 -14.90 -0.79 5.87
C LYS A 73 -16.07 -1.00 4.92
N ALA A 74 -16.28 -0.08 3.98
CA ALA A 74 -17.35 -0.15 2.98
C ALA A 74 -17.02 -1.13 1.82
N VAL A 75 -15.78 -1.56 1.67
CA VAL A 75 -15.37 -2.49 0.62
C VAL A 75 -16.06 -3.83 0.80
N GLN A 76 -16.84 -4.22 -0.21
CA GLN A 76 -17.46 -5.55 -0.24
C GLN A 76 -16.42 -6.58 -0.69
N PHE A 77 -16.16 -7.57 0.15
CA PHE A 77 -15.25 -8.67 -0.18
C PHE A 77 -15.92 -10.03 0.03
N GLY A 78 -15.50 -11.02 -0.72
CA GLY A 78 -16.09 -12.36 -0.66
C GLY A 78 -15.96 -13.13 -1.96
N ASP A 79 -16.84 -14.11 -2.16
CA ASP A 79 -16.88 -14.91 -3.39
C ASP A 79 -17.53 -14.11 -4.54
N PRO A 80 -16.77 -13.73 -5.57
CA PRO A 80 -17.32 -12.97 -6.70
C PRO A 80 -18.27 -13.78 -7.59
N ALA A 81 -18.29 -15.11 -7.45
CA ALA A 81 -19.27 -15.93 -8.14
C ALA A 81 -20.65 -15.95 -7.43
N ALA A 82 -20.70 -15.55 -6.17
CA ALA A 82 -21.93 -15.52 -5.39
C ALA A 82 -22.68 -14.17 -5.46
N ARG A 83 -21.98 -13.06 -5.77
CA ARG A 83 -22.54 -11.71 -5.77
C ARG A 83 -21.80 -10.82 -6.76
N ASP A 84 -22.54 -9.96 -7.49
CA ASP A 84 -22.00 -9.05 -8.50
C ASP A 84 -21.34 -7.77 -7.93
N ASP A 85 -21.60 -7.44 -6.65
CA ASP A 85 -21.09 -6.24 -5.98
C ASP A 85 -19.80 -6.46 -5.18
N ILE A 86 -19.14 -7.61 -5.37
CA ILE A 86 -17.87 -7.92 -4.71
C ILE A 86 -16.73 -7.15 -5.37
N ALA A 87 -16.15 -6.22 -4.63
CA ALA A 87 -14.98 -5.44 -5.07
C ALA A 87 -13.65 -6.19 -4.88
N MET A 88 -13.61 -7.16 -3.94
CA MET A 88 -12.38 -7.85 -3.58
C MET A 88 -12.64 -9.34 -3.34
N GLY A 89 -12.00 -10.19 -4.13
CA GLY A 89 -12.07 -11.65 -4.03
C GLY A 89 -11.09 -12.25 -3.01
N PRO A 90 -10.80 -13.57 -3.12
CA PRO A 90 -9.85 -14.25 -2.23
C PRO A 90 -8.39 -13.97 -2.63
N LEU A 91 -7.47 -14.27 -1.73
CA LEU A 91 -6.06 -14.46 -2.05
C LEU A 91 -5.87 -15.73 -2.90
N ILE A 92 -4.74 -15.82 -3.59
CA ILE A 92 -4.50 -16.88 -4.59
C ILE A 92 -4.48 -18.30 -3.98
N ASN A 93 -3.97 -18.47 -2.74
CA ASN A 93 -3.86 -19.76 -2.08
C ASN A 93 -3.62 -19.62 -0.56
N ALA A 94 -3.61 -20.75 0.16
CA ALA A 94 -3.37 -20.81 1.59
C ALA A 94 -2.02 -20.20 2.00
N ALA A 95 -0.96 -20.44 1.24
CA ALA A 95 0.36 -19.90 1.55
C ALA A 95 0.41 -18.36 1.43
N ALA A 96 -0.37 -17.76 0.51
CA ALA A 96 -0.51 -16.32 0.41
C ALA A 96 -1.25 -15.75 1.62
N LEU A 97 -2.33 -16.41 2.05
CA LEU A 97 -3.09 -16.04 3.25
C LEU A 97 -2.20 -16.06 4.49
N GLU A 98 -1.48 -17.16 4.69
CA GLU A 98 -0.57 -17.32 5.83
C GLU A 98 0.53 -16.24 5.85
N ARG A 99 1.13 -15.93 4.68
CA ARG A 99 2.13 -14.85 4.59
C ARG A 99 1.57 -13.49 5.00
N VAL A 100 0.34 -13.16 4.57
CA VAL A 100 -0.30 -11.89 4.96
C VAL A 100 -0.55 -11.87 6.47
N GLU A 101 -1.08 -12.96 7.05
CA GLU A 101 -1.29 -13.07 8.50
C GLU A 101 0.01 -12.91 9.29
N GLN A 102 1.08 -13.59 8.87
CA GLN A 102 2.40 -13.49 9.51
C GLN A 102 2.96 -12.07 9.47
N LYS A 103 2.83 -11.36 8.33
CA LYS A 103 3.28 -9.97 8.20
C LYS A 103 2.49 -9.01 9.09
N VAL A 104 1.17 -9.17 9.17
CA VAL A 104 0.34 -8.37 10.08
C VAL A 104 0.67 -8.68 11.53
N ALA A 105 0.81 -9.96 11.90
CA ALA A 105 1.20 -10.36 13.26
C ALA A 105 2.58 -9.80 13.65
N LYS A 106 3.56 -9.82 12.73
CA LYS A 106 4.89 -9.23 12.94
C LYS A 106 4.81 -7.73 13.15
N ALA A 107 4.02 -7.02 12.34
CA ALA A 107 3.81 -5.58 12.50
C ALA A 107 3.21 -5.24 13.87
N VAL A 108 2.21 -6.00 14.34
CA VAL A 108 1.62 -5.84 15.67
C VAL A 108 2.65 -6.10 16.77
N ALA A 109 3.47 -7.15 16.63
CA ALA A 109 4.54 -7.44 17.59
C ALA A 109 5.61 -6.32 17.64
N GLN A 110 5.79 -5.59 16.54
CA GLN A 110 6.66 -4.40 16.45
C GLN A 110 5.99 -3.13 16.98
N GLY A 111 4.71 -3.17 17.34
CA GLY A 111 3.96 -2.07 17.96
C GLY A 111 2.91 -1.40 17.07
N ALA A 112 2.67 -1.89 15.86
CA ALA A 112 1.55 -1.42 15.04
C ALA A 112 0.20 -1.81 15.66
N ARG A 113 -0.81 -0.96 15.46
CA ARG A 113 -2.17 -1.19 15.93
C ARG A 113 -3.09 -1.49 14.74
N ILE A 114 -3.84 -2.58 14.85
CA ILE A 114 -4.89 -2.90 13.88
C ILE A 114 -6.09 -1.96 14.13
N ALA A 115 -6.40 -1.10 13.18
CA ALA A 115 -7.57 -0.21 13.22
C ALA A 115 -8.78 -0.85 12.50
N LEU A 116 -8.54 -1.71 11.51
CA LEU A 116 -9.58 -2.45 10.78
C LEU A 116 -9.01 -3.78 10.27
N GLY A 117 -9.84 -4.82 10.19
CA GLY A 117 -9.46 -6.12 9.61
C GLY A 117 -8.46 -6.90 10.47
N GLY A 118 -7.36 -7.36 9.87
CA GLY A 118 -6.23 -7.98 10.58
C GLY A 118 -6.37 -9.47 10.88
N LYS A 119 -7.43 -10.12 10.42
CA LYS A 119 -7.66 -11.54 10.61
C LYS A 119 -8.30 -12.18 9.38
N ALA A 120 -7.84 -13.35 8.98
CA ALA A 120 -8.48 -14.14 7.93
C ALA A 120 -9.91 -14.51 8.30
N VAL A 121 -10.76 -14.69 7.29
CA VAL A 121 -12.11 -15.20 7.46
C VAL A 121 -12.04 -16.71 7.60
N GLU A 122 -12.67 -17.26 8.65
CA GLU A 122 -12.78 -18.70 8.83
C GLU A 122 -13.73 -19.33 7.81
N GLY A 123 -13.41 -20.51 7.32
CA GLY A 123 -14.25 -21.28 6.41
C GLY A 123 -13.60 -21.57 5.07
N LYS A 124 -14.45 -21.79 4.04
CA LYS A 124 -13.99 -22.13 2.70
C LYS A 124 -13.53 -20.88 1.95
N GLY A 125 -12.35 -20.96 1.34
CA GLY A 125 -11.73 -19.87 0.57
C GLY A 125 -10.60 -19.17 1.36
N TYR A 126 -9.84 -18.32 0.67
CA TYR A 126 -8.66 -17.65 1.23
C TYR A 126 -8.93 -16.16 1.38
N PHE A 127 -10.00 -15.82 2.11
CA PHE A 127 -10.46 -14.45 2.25
C PHE A 127 -9.74 -13.73 3.38
N TYR A 128 -9.18 -12.57 3.06
CA TYR A 128 -8.59 -11.66 4.03
C TYR A 128 -9.24 -10.28 3.88
N PRO A 129 -9.82 -9.70 4.93
CA PRO A 129 -10.52 -8.41 4.83
C PRO A 129 -9.54 -7.27 4.58
N PRO A 130 -10.01 -6.13 4.00
CA PRO A 130 -9.24 -4.90 3.99
C PRO A 130 -8.73 -4.59 5.39
N THR A 131 -7.43 -4.36 5.51
CA THR A 131 -6.75 -4.19 6.81
C THR A 131 -6.02 -2.87 6.88
N LEU A 132 -6.29 -2.11 7.95
CA LEU A 132 -5.64 -0.83 8.23
C LEU A 132 -4.76 -0.95 9.47
N LEU A 133 -3.47 -0.62 9.31
CA LEU A 133 -2.49 -0.57 10.39
C LEU A 133 -2.10 0.87 10.67
N LEU A 134 -2.25 1.29 11.92
CA LEU A 134 -1.85 2.60 12.45
C LEU A 134 -0.73 2.43 13.48
N ASP A 135 -0.18 3.53 13.95
CA ASP A 135 0.96 3.55 14.87
C ASP A 135 2.19 2.82 14.27
N VAL A 136 2.26 2.83 12.93
CA VAL A 136 3.36 2.23 12.16
C VAL A 136 4.53 3.21 12.12
N ARG A 137 5.75 2.67 12.35
CA ARG A 137 7.00 3.43 12.25
C ARG A 137 7.83 2.95 11.06
N GLN A 138 8.68 3.82 10.54
CA GLN A 138 9.47 3.58 9.33
C GLN A 138 10.32 2.29 9.41
N GLU A 139 10.87 1.98 10.58
CA GLU A 139 11.75 0.82 10.77
C GLU A 139 11.02 -0.54 10.85
N MET A 140 9.69 -0.57 10.82
CA MET A 140 8.91 -1.82 10.87
C MET A 140 8.99 -2.57 9.55
N ASP A 141 9.10 -3.89 9.60
CA ASP A 141 9.21 -4.75 8.41
C ASP A 141 8.03 -4.58 7.43
N ILE A 142 6.83 -4.26 7.95
CA ILE A 142 5.64 -4.03 7.12
C ILE A 142 5.81 -2.82 6.19
N VAL A 143 6.74 -1.91 6.46
CA VAL A 143 7.06 -0.77 5.60
C VAL A 143 8.05 -1.15 4.50
N HIS A 144 8.93 -2.11 4.73
CA HIS A 144 10.01 -2.50 3.82
C HIS A 144 9.67 -3.71 2.96
N GLU A 145 8.98 -4.71 3.52
CA GLU A 145 8.68 -5.96 2.82
C GLU A 145 7.34 -5.89 2.06
N GLU A 146 7.32 -6.31 0.80
CA GLU A 146 6.09 -6.44 0.01
C GLU A 146 5.08 -7.36 0.71
N THR A 147 3.84 -6.90 0.91
CA THR A 147 2.80 -7.68 1.58
C THR A 147 2.02 -8.56 0.61
N PHE A 148 1.73 -8.04 -0.58
CA PHE A 148 0.95 -8.70 -1.63
C PHE A 148 -0.41 -9.22 -1.13
N GLY A 149 -1.12 -8.34 -0.42
CA GLY A 149 -2.42 -8.58 0.22
C GLY A 149 -3.08 -7.26 0.64
N PRO A 150 -4.35 -7.27 1.07
CA PRO A 150 -5.16 -6.06 1.27
C PRO A 150 -4.84 -5.35 2.60
N VAL A 151 -3.59 -5.00 2.81
CA VAL A 151 -3.09 -4.38 4.06
C VAL A 151 -2.47 -3.03 3.75
N LEU A 152 -2.88 -1.99 4.49
CA LEU A 152 -2.36 -0.62 4.40
C LEU A 152 -1.75 -0.19 5.73
N PRO A 153 -0.42 -0.13 5.85
CA PRO A 153 0.26 0.60 6.90
C PRO A 153 0.25 2.10 6.60
N VAL A 154 -0.03 2.92 7.62
CA VAL A 154 -0.02 4.38 7.53
C VAL A 154 1.00 4.96 8.48
N VAL A 155 1.87 5.83 7.96
CA VAL A 155 2.93 6.52 8.68
C VAL A 155 2.73 8.03 8.58
N ALA A 156 2.87 8.75 9.68
CA ALA A 156 2.83 10.21 9.67
C ALA A 156 4.20 10.81 9.35
N PHE A 157 4.22 11.98 8.70
CA PHE A 157 5.43 12.77 8.46
C PHE A 157 5.18 14.26 8.66
N ASP A 158 6.24 15.05 8.83
CA ASP A 158 6.17 16.49 9.02
C ASP A 158 6.44 17.27 7.72
N THR A 159 7.49 16.93 6.98
CA THR A 159 7.95 17.69 5.80
C THR A 159 8.03 16.83 4.55
N LEU A 160 7.94 17.47 3.37
CA LEU A 160 8.10 16.75 2.09
C LEU A 160 9.44 16.02 2.02
N GLU A 161 10.51 16.64 2.50
CA GLU A 161 11.85 16.07 2.50
C GLU A 161 11.92 14.79 3.32
N GLU A 162 11.25 14.75 4.47
CA GLU A 162 11.10 13.55 5.30
C GLU A 162 10.32 12.47 4.55
N ALA A 163 9.16 12.82 3.97
CA ALA A 163 8.34 11.87 3.19
C ALA A 163 9.13 11.25 2.03
N LEU A 164 9.91 12.06 1.31
CA LEU A 164 10.76 11.59 0.21
C LEU A 164 11.87 10.65 0.69
N ALA A 165 12.48 10.97 1.83
CA ALA A 165 13.50 10.11 2.44
C ALA A 165 12.91 8.75 2.83
N MET A 166 11.76 8.76 3.54
CA MET A 166 11.05 7.55 3.96
C MET A 166 10.55 6.73 2.76
N ALA A 167 10.00 7.37 1.73
CA ALA A 167 9.53 6.69 0.53
C ALA A 167 10.68 5.99 -0.22
N ASN A 168 11.83 6.64 -0.33
CA ASN A 168 13.01 6.12 -1.01
C ASN A 168 13.81 5.09 -0.19
N ASP A 169 13.53 4.94 1.10
CA ASP A 169 14.11 3.92 1.97
C ASP A 169 13.45 2.56 1.68
N SER A 170 13.82 1.99 0.54
CA SER A 170 13.22 0.78 0.00
C SER A 170 14.12 0.15 -1.06
N ASP A 171 14.15 -1.18 -1.10
CA ASP A 171 14.79 -1.95 -2.16
C ASP A 171 13.94 -2.02 -3.45
N TYR A 172 12.71 -1.52 -3.41
CA TYR A 172 11.76 -1.47 -4.52
C TYR A 172 11.77 -0.09 -5.18
N GLY A 173 11.39 -0.03 -6.46
CA GLY A 173 11.38 1.22 -7.22
C GLY A 173 10.40 1.21 -8.41
N LEU A 174 9.28 0.47 -8.31
CA LEU A 174 8.35 0.33 -9.43
C LEU A 174 7.49 1.59 -9.60
N THR A 175 6.59 1.86 -8.64
CA THR A 175 5.67 2.99 -8.69
C THR A 175 5.60 3.76 -7.38
N SER A 176 5.17 5.01 -7.47
CA SER A 176 4.89 5.90 -6.34
C SER A 176 3.74 6.84 -6.67
N SER A 177 3.13 7.45 -5.67
CA SER A 177 2.13 8.51 -5.88
C SER A 177 2.27 9.63 -4.86
N ILE A 178 1.87 10.85 -5.26
CA ILE A 178 1.76 12.00 -4.38
C ILE A 178 0.45 12.75 -4.63
N TYR A 179 -0.23 13.12 -3.57
CA TYR A 179 -1.48 13.88 -3.55
C TYR A 179 -1.20 15.27 -2.97
N THR A 180 -1.26 16.28 -3.79
CA THR A 180 -1.06 17.69 -3.44
C THR A 180 -1.74 18.61 -4.45
N ARG A 181 -2.08 19.82 -4.05
CA ARG A 181 -2.55 20.91 -4.93
C ARG A 181 -1.45 21.89 -5.29
N ASP A 182 -0.27 21.76 -4.70
CA ASP A 182 0.88 22.62 -4.99
C ASP A 182 1.75 21.99 -6.09
N LEU A 183 1.78 22.64 -7.26
CA LEU A 183 2.61 22.20 -8.39
C LEU A 183 4.10 22.16 -8.05
N ASN A 184 4.61 23.04 -7.20
CA ASN A 184 6.02 23.02 -6.81
C ASN A 184 6.34 21.81 -5.95
N VAL A 185 5.44 21.42 -5.04
CA VAL A 185 5.53 20.20 -4.23
C VAL A 185 5.53 18.97 -5.15
N ALA A 186 4.58 18.90 -6.08
CA ALA A 186 4.48 17.83 -7.07
C ALA A 186 5.78 17.69 -7.89
N MET A 187 6.31 18.79 -8.42
CA MET A 187 7.55 18.79 -9.21
C MET A 187 8.80 18.43 -8.38
N LYS A 188 8.85 18.81 -7.11
CA LYS A 188 9.92 18.35 -6.19
C LYS A 188 9.82 16.86 -5.95
N ALA A 189 8.60 16.33 -5.74
CA ALA A 189 8.36 14.91 -5.53
C ALA A 189 8.78 14.08 -6.75
N ILE A 190 8.40 14.46 -7.97
CA ILE A 190 8.82 13.77 -9.21
C ILE A 190 10.35 13.67 -9.31
N LYS A 191 11.06 14.74 -8.95
CA LYS A 191 12.54 14.78 -9.00
C LYS A 191 13.19 14.01 -7.85
N GLY A 192 12.51 13.93 -6.70
CA GLY A 192 13.06 13.34 -5.49
C GLY A 192 12.75 11.85 -5.30
N LEU A 193 11.64 11.36 -5.86
CA LEU A 193 11.24 9.96 -5.77
C LEU A 193 12.07 9.09 -6.74
N LYS A 194 12.53 7.94 -6.25
CA LYS A 194 13.39 6.99 -6.98
C LYS A 194 12.56 5.80 -7.48
N PHE A 195 11.49 6.09 -8.22
CA PHE A 195 10.57 5.09 -8.76
C PHE A 195 10.43 5.25 -10.27
N GLY A 196 10.09 4.16 -10.96
CA GLY A 196 9.89 4.16 -12.41
C GLY A 196 8.76 5.07 -12.85
N ASP A 197 7.61 4.97 -12.15
CA ASP A 197 6.45 5.83 -12.37
C ASP A 197 6.10 6.59 -11.09
N THR A 198 5.75 7.87 -11.22
CA THR A 198 5.21 8.69 -10.15
C THR A 198 3.89 9.32 -10.59
N TYR A 199 2.79 8.95 -9.93
CA TYR A 199 1.46 9.50 -10.17
C TYR A 199 1.22 10.75 -9.31
N ILE A 200 0.50 11.75 -9.89
CA ILE A 200 0.13 13.00 -9.21
C ILE A 200 -1.38 13.17 -9.27
#